data_7791c85f65eacc6462c27632cc3eb338
#
_entry.id   7791c85f65eacc6462c27632cc3eb338
#
_cell.length_a   1.000
_cell.length_b   1.000
_cell.length_c   1.000
_cell.angle_alpha   90.00
_cell.angle_beta   90.00
_cell.angle_gamma   90.00
#
_symmetry.space_group_name_H-M   'P 1'
#
loop_
_entity.id
_entity.type
_entity.pdbx_description
1 polymer ?
#
loop_
_entity_poly.entity_id
_entity_poly.type
_entity_poly.pdbx_seq_one_letter_code
_entity_poly.pdbx_strand_id
1 'polypeptide(L)'
;GSKVEFDTRKLKFQLSANNLKLLINKYNQTNNELETVLHQANNNYQTSLINTKDFTIKSKINGKVYELKKEPGEIVNNQESLALVGSETHFIIELLVDEVDIIRISVQQQVIVNLDAYQDQVFKGKVTKIYPKKDERNQTFKVEATFDSPPKKLYPGLSGEANIIIATKGNVLTIPKNYITNDHKVKTVNGFVQVTIGLQNLEFVEILSGITKDTYLFKLEQ
;
A
#
# COMPACT_ATOMS: atom_id res chain seq x y z
N GLY A 1 87.14 -35.72 -22.97
CA GLY A 1 86.30 -34.77 -23.69
C GLY A 1 86.84 -33.36 -23.62
N SER A 2 86.86 -32.66 -24.75
CA SER A 2 87.39 -31.29 -24.85
C SER A 2 86.43 -30.35 -24.04
N LYS A 3 87.04 -29.33 -23.40
CA LYS A 3 86.31 -28.29 -22.67
C LYS A 3 85.20 -27.64 -23.56
N VAL A 4 85.50 -27.48 -24.85
CA VAL A 4 84.60 -26.97 -25.87
C VAL A 4 83.33 -27.86 -26.00
N GLU A 5 83.52 -29.17 -25.96
CA GLU A 5 82.46 -30.13 -26.10
C GLU A 5 81.51 -30.08 -24.85
N PHE A 6 82.05 -29.93 -23.66
CA PHE A 6 81.30 -29.73 -22.44
C PHE A 6 80.50 -28.42 -22.46
N ASP A 7 81.18 -27.32 -22.86
CA ASP A 7 80.50 -26.01 -22.93
C ASP A 7 79.33 -26.00 -23.96
N THR A 8 79.58 -26.70 -25.12
CA THR A 8 78.50 -26.85 -26.14
C THR A 8 77.32 -27.66 -25.63
N ARG A 9 77.54 -28.76 -24.91
CA ARG A 9 76.46 -29.58 -24.31
C ARG A 9 75.71 -28.82 -23.21
N LYS A 10 76.46 -28.05 -22.41
CA LYS A 10 75.88 -27.18 -21.36
C LYS A 10 74.95 -26.10 -21.99
N LEU A 11 75.41 -25.47 -23.04
CA LEU A 11 74.63 -24.46 -23.78
C LEU A 11 73.40 -25.08 -24.41
N LYS A 12 73.49 -26.24 -25.05
CA LYS A 12 72.30 -26.97 -25.57
C LYS A 12 71.30 -27.30 -24.49
N PHE A 13 71.77 -27.77 -23.33
CA PHE A 13 70.91 -28.06 -22.21
C PHE A 13 70.15 -26.78 -21.69
N GLN A 14 70.88 -25.66 -21.55
CA GLN A 14 70.28 -24.39 -21.12
C GLN A 14 69.25 -23.86 -22.14
N LEU A 15 69.55 -23.96 -23.43
CA LEU A 15 68.63 -23.59 -24.52
C LEU A 15 67.32 -24.46 -24.46
N SER A 16 67.49 -25.78 -24.29
CA SER A 16 66.33 -26.70 -24.17
C SER A 16 65.51 -26.43 -22.94
N ALA A 17 66.17 -26.16 -21.80
CA ALA A 17 65.49 -25.78 -20.55
C ALA A 17 64.66 -24.45 -20.65
N ASN A 18 65.28 -23.45 -21.31
CA ASN A 18 64.57 -22.18 -21.58
C ASN A 18 63.38 -22.34 -22.54
N ASN A 19 63.60 -23.15 -23.63
CA ASN A 19 62.50 -23.46 -24.54
C ASN A 19 61.33 -24.17 -23.85
N LEU A 20 61.62 -25.14 -22.96
CA LEU A 20 60.58 -25.81 -22.18
C LEU A 20 59.86 -24.81 -21.30
N LYS A 21 60.56 -23.92 -20.62
CA LYS A 21 59.95 -22.87 -19.78
C LYS A 21 59.06 -21.93 -20.60
N LEU A 22 59.48 -21.54 -21.79
CA LEU A 22 58.70 -20.71 -22.70
C LEU A 22 57.41 -21.44 -23.15
N LEU A 23 57.47 -22.73 -23.46
CA LEU A 23 56.36 -23.55 -23.86
C LEU A 23 55.34 -23.70 -22.71
N ILE A 24 55.84 -23.92 -21.47
CA ILE A 24 54.95 -23.98 -20.27
C ILE A 24 54.25 -22.66 -20.06
N ASN A 25 54.97 -21.55 -20.16
CA ASN A 25 54.38 -20.22 -20.01
C ASN A 25 53.29 -19.95 -21.07
N LYS A 26 53.59 -20.31 -22.33
CA LYS A 26 52.64 -20.16 -23.44
C LYS A 26 51.41 -21.04 -23.24
N TYR A 27 51.59 -22.29 -22.78
CA TYR A 27 50.50 -23.19 -22.44
C TYR A 27 49.57 -22.59 -21.34
N ASN A 28 50.19 -22.12 -20.25
CA ASN A 28 49.45 -21.50 -19.14
C ASN A 28 48.69 -20.23 -19.59
N GLN A 29 49.36 -19.39 -20.42
CA GLN A 29 48.72 -18.21 -20.98
C GLN A 29 47.51 -18.59 -21.85
N THR A 30 47.67 -19.53 -22.77
CA THR A 30 46.59 -19.98 -23.65
C THR A 30 45.46 -20.61 -22.85
N ASN A 31 45.75 -21.38 -21.80
CA ASN A 31 44.76 -21.97 -20.94
C ASN A 31 43.92 -20.88 -20.22
N ASN A 32 44.59 -19.87 -19.65
CA ASN A 32 43.91 -18.73 -18.99
C ASN A 32 43.08 -17.92 -20.00
N GLU A 33 43.55 -17.73 -21.21
CA GLU A 33 42.81 -17.06 -22.28
C GLU A 33 41.52 -17.86 -22.64
N LEU A 34 41.64 -19.17 -22.77
CA LEU A 34 40.50 -20.06 -23.06
C LEU A 34 39.47 -20.06 -21.92
N GLU A 35 39.94 -20.11 -20.67
CA GLU A 35 39.03 -20.01 -19.50
C GLU A 35 38.28 -18.67 -19.49
N THR A 36 38.97 -17.58 -19.78
CA THR A 36 38.34 -16.25 -19.87
C THR A 36 37.29 -16.19 -20.97
N VAL A 37 37.59 -16.72 -22.15
CA VAL A 37 36.64 -16.78 -23.27
C VAL A 37 35.43 -17.65 -22.90
N LEU A 38 35.65 -18.78 -22.24
CA LEU A 38 34.57 -19.69 -21.80
C LEU A 38 33.65 -18.98 -20.79
N HIS A 39 34.24 -18.28 -19.80
CA HIS A 39 33.46 -17.51 -18.84
C HIS A 39 32.64 -16.40 -19.51
N GLN A 40 33.24 -15.69 -20.48
CA GLN A 40 32.53 -14.66 -21.22
C GLN A 40 31.40 -15.21 -22.07
N ALA A 41 31.61 -16.34 -22.75
CA ALA A 41 30.58 -17.00 -23.52
C ALA A 41 29.42 -17.49 -22.64
N ASN A 42 29.73 -18.05 -21.46
CA ASN A 42 28.71 -18.45 -20.49
C ASN A 42 27.92 -17.25 -19.97
N ASN A 43 28.55 -16.15 -19.63
CA ASN A 43 27.86 -14.93 -19.18
C ASN A 43 26.97 -14.38 -20.30
N ASN A 44 27.39 -14.35 -21.54
CA ASN A 44 26.59 -13.92 -22.68
C ASN A 44 25.36 -14.84 -22.85
N TYR A 45 25.57 -16.15 -22.73
CA TYR A 45 24.47 -17.13 -22.77
C TYR A 45 23.45 -16.90 -21.66
N GLN A 46 23.90 -16.72 -20.42
CA GLN A 46 23.02 -16.42 -19.29
C GLN A 46 22.24 -15.11 -19.48
N THR A 47 22.92 -14.07 -19.97
CA THR A 47 22.26 -12.80 -20.30
C THR A 47 21.19 -12.97 -21.38
N SER A 48 21.46 -13.77 -22.41
CA SER A 48 20.49 -14.05 -23.47
C SER A 48 19.29 -14.84 -22.96
N LEU A 49 19.50 -15.78 -22.02
CA LEU A 49 18.40 -16.49 -21.35
C LEU A 49 17.50 -15.57 -20.52
N ILE A 50 18.11 -14.62 -19.77
CA ILE A 50 17.37 -13.62 -18.99
C ILE A 50 16.53 -12.75 -19.93
N ASN A 51 17.15 -12.20 -20.96
CA ASN A 51 16.45 -11.36 -21.94
C ASN A 51 15.28 -12.12 -22.60
N THR A 52 15.44 -13.41 -22.90
CA THR A 52 14.36 -14.21 -23.48
C THR A 52 13.19 -14.40 -22.50
N LYS A 53 13.46 -14.52 -21.20
CA LYS A 53 12.40 -14.59 -20.16
C LYS A 53 11.63 -13.29 -20.03
N ASP A 54 12.28 -12.15 -20.28
CA ASP A 54 11.65 -10.83 -20.17
C ASP A 54 10.63 -10.55 -21.30
N PHE A 55 10.66 -11.32 -22.38
CA PHE A 55 9.60 -11.32 -23.40
C PHE A 55 8.28 -11.96 -22.92
N THR A 56 8.29 -12.65 -21.77
CA THR A 56 7.06 -13.23 -21.19
C THR A 56 6.73 -12.49 -19.89
N ILE A 57 5.83 -11.53 -19.98
CA ILE A 57 5.37 -10.75 -18.83
C ILE A 57 4.32 -11.56 -18.06
N LYS A 58 4.60 -11.83 -16.77
CA LYS A 58 3.70 -12.58 -15.89
C LYS A 58 3.29 -11.71 -14.71
N SER A 59 2.03 -11.86 -14.28
CA SER A 59 1.58 -11.27 -13.03
C SER A 59 2.40 -11.81 -11.85
N LYS A 60 2.80 -10.93 -10.95
CA LYS A 60 3.47 -11.29 -9.69
C LYS A 60 2.49 -11.59 -8.55
N ILE A 61 1.21 -11.36 -8.78
CA ILE A 61 0.14 -11.58 -7.81
C ILE A 61 -0.95 -12.46 -8.41
N ASN A 62 -1.61 -13.23 -7.55
CA ASN A 62 -2.85 -13.93 -7.90
C ASN A 62 -4.01 -12.92 -7.82
N GLY A 63 -4.87 -12.87 -8.84
CA GLY A 63 -5.97 -11.92 -8.85
C GLY A 63 -6.66 -11.85 -10.20
N LYS A 64 -7.36 -10.74 -10.40
CA LYS A 64 -8.15 -10.46 -11.60
C LYS A 64 -7.49 -9.36 -12.44
N VAL A 65 -7.56 -9.49 -13.74
CA VAL A 65 -7.21 -8.42 -14.68
C VAL A 65 -8.42 -7.48 -14.76
N TYR A 66 -8.25 -6.25 -14.32
CA TYR A 66 -9.30 -5.22 -14.35
C TYR A 66 -9.29 -4.42 -15.64
N GLU A 67 -8.12 -4.23 -16.21
CA GLU A 67 -7.94 -3.47 -17.43
C GLU A 67 -6.79 -4.06 -18.25
N LEU A 68 -6.97 -4.18 -19.54
CA LEU A 68 -5.91 -4.48 -20.50
C LEU A 68 -5.71 -3.22 -21.36
N LYS A 69 -4.51 -2.65 -21.31
CA LYS A 69 -4.21 -1.35 -21.97
C LYS A 69 -3.59 -1.48 -23.34
N LYS A 70 -3.31 -2.69 -23.76
CA LYS A 70 -2.65 -3.01 -25.03
C LYS A 70 -3.36 -4.11 -25.77
N GLU A 71 -3.52 -3.94 -27.07
CA GLU A 71 -4.07 -4.92 -27.97
C GLU A 71 -2.97 -5.75 -28.64
N PRO A 72 -3.27 -6.99 -29.05
CA PRO A 72 -2.32 -7.81 -29.80
C PRO A 72 -1.84 -7.12 -31.09
N GLY A 73 -0.55 -7.04 -31.28
CA GLY A 73 0.10 -6.37 -32.43
C GLY A 73 0.60 -4.94 -32.12
N GLU A 74 0.28 -4.38 -30.97
CA GLU A 74 0.82 -3.09 -30.57
C GLU A 74 2.25 -3.21 -30.04
N ILE A 75 3.03 -2.18 -30.28
CA ILE A 75 4.39 -2.07 -29.73
C ILE A 75 4.29 -1.69 -28.26
N VAL A 76 5.07 -2.37 -27.43
CA VAL A 76 5.19 -2.11 -26.00
C VAL A 76 6.60 -1.70 -25.65
N ASN A 77 6.75 -0.81 -24.67
CA ASN A 77 8.02 -0.41 -24.12
C ASN A 77 8.04 -0.52 -22.58
N ASN A 78 9.20 -0.42 -21.97
CA ASN A 78 9.39 -0.62 -20.54
C ASN A 78 8.76 0.45 -19.63
N GLN A 79 8.24 1.53 -20.20
CA GLN A 79 7.66 2.66 -19.47
C GLN A 79 6.13 2.63 -19.49
N GLU A 80 5.53 1.75 -20.28
CA GLU A 80 4.09 1.69 -20.45
C GLU A 80 3.45 0.62 -19.54
N SER A 81 2.29 0.95 -19.00
CA SER A 81 1.47 0.00 -18.26
C SER A 81 0.69 -0.87 -19.25
N LEU A 82 0.84 -2.19 -19.15
CA LEU A 82 0.18 -3.16 -20.05
C LEU A 82 -1.19 -3.56 -19.57
N ALA A 83 -1.34 -3.74 -18.25
CA ALA A 83 -2.57 -4.20 -17.64
C ALA A 83 -2.65 -3.73 -16.18
N LEU A 84 -3.87 -3.60 -15.67
CA LEU A 84 -4.16 -3.43 -14.25
C LEU A 84 -4.60 -4.76 -13.67
N VAL A 85 -3.82 -5.28 -12.72
CA VAL A 85 -4.10 -6.53 -12.02
C VAL A 85 -4.24 -6.25 -10.53
N GLY A 86 -5.27 -6.78 -9.89
CA GLY A 86 -5.50 -6.58 -8.46
C GLY A 86 -6.16 -7.78 -7.82
N SER A 87 -6.33 -7.73 -6.49
CA SER A 87 -7.04 -8.77 -5.75
C SER A 87 -8.51 -8.81 -6.15
N GLU A 88 -9.08 -9.99 -6.21
CA GLU A 88 -10.52 -10.18 -6.41
C GLU A 88 -11.32 -10.08 -5.11
N THR A 89 -10.66 -10.29 -3.97
CA THR A 89 -11.33 -10.42 -2.67
C THR A 89 -10.92 -9.34 -1.66
N HIS A 90 -9.75 -8.71 -1.83
CA HIS A 90 -9.22 -7.73 -0.91
C HIS A 90 -9.30 -6.34 -1.53
N PHE A 91 -10.26 -5.57 -1.06
CA PHE A 91 -10.45 -4.19 -1.47
C PHE A 91 -10.06 -3.24 -0.34
N ILE A 92 -9.44 -2.15 -0.72
CA ILE A 92 -9.05 -1.07 0.20
C ILE A 92 -10.02 0.08 -0.04
N ILE A 93 -10.56 0.63 1.05
CA ILE A 93 -11.33 1.85 1.05
C ILE A 93 -10.36 2.99 1.30
N GLU A 94 -10.25 3.90 0.37
CA GLU A 94 -9.44 5.10 0.50
C GLU A 94 -10.33 6.24 1.01
N LEU A 95 -10.01 6.76 2.17
CA LEU A 95 -10.73 7.84 2.83
C LEU A 95 -9.87 9.09 2.81
N LEU A 96 -10.48 10.22 2.47
CA LEU A 96 -9.86 11.55 2.56
C LEU A 96 -10.39 12.25 3.81
N VAL A 97 -9.53 12.44 4.79
CA VAL A 97 -9.88 12.99 6.10
C VAL A 97 -9.27 14.37 6.26
N ASP A 98 -10.08 15.33 6.69
CA ASP A 98 -9.65 16.70 6.93
C ASP A 98 -8.62 16.80 8.05
N GLU A 99 -7.77 17.83 7.97
CA GLU A 99 -6.73 18.11 8.97
C GLU A 99 -7.28 18.29 10.39
N VAL A 100 -8.47 18.82 10.53
CA VAL A 100 -9.12 19.04 11.83
C VAL A 100 -9.49 17.74 12.53
N ASP A 101 -9.82 16.70 11.75
CA ASP A 101 -10.33 15.44 12.27
C ASP A 101 -9.26 14.34 12.37
N ILE A 102 -8.16 14.45 11.62
CA ILE A 102 -7.13 13.39 11.57
C ILE A 102 -6.53 13.05 12.94
N ILE A 103 -6.44 14.03 13.84
CA ILE A 103 -5.91 13.85 15.20
C ILE A 103 -6.78 12.91 16.06
N ARG A 104 -8.05 12.72 15.70
CA ARG A 104 -9.02 11.86 16.39
C ARG A 104 -9.06 10.47 15.83
N ILE A 105 -8.40 10.23 14.68
CA ILE A 105 -8.43 8.95 13.97
C ILE A 105 -7.31 8.05 14.44
N SER A 106 -7.65 6.80 14.68
CA SER A 106 -6.71 5.75 15.06
C SER A 106 -6.98 4.47 14.29
N VAL A 107 -5.92 3.68 14.10
CA VAL A 107 -6.03 2.36 13.50
C VAL A 107 -6.98 1.48 14.35
N GLN A 108 -7.75 0.60 13.70
CA GLN A 108 -8.79 -0.26 14.26
C GLN A 108 -10.11 0.44 14.62
N GLN A 109 -10.23 1.75 14.44
CA GLN A 109 -11.55 2.40 14.56
C GLN A 109 -12.52 1.85 13.52
N GLN A 110 -13.77 1.72 13.93
CA GLN A 110 -14.86 1.24 13.08
C GLN A 110 -15.23 2.33 12.06
N VAL A 111 -15.48 1.90 10.83
CA VAL A 111 -15.93 2.75 9.73
C VAL A 111 -17.26 2.24 9.23
N ILE A 112 -18.18 3.14 9.03
CA ILE A 112 -19.47 2.88 8.38
C ILE A 112 -19.40 3.46 6.98
N VAL A 113 -19.60 2.64 5.96
CA VAL A 113 -19.43 2.99 4.55
C VAL A 113 -20.75 2.85 3.80
N ASN A 114 -21.15 3.92 3.15
CA ASN A 114 -22.27 3.96 2.20
C ASN A 114 -21.69 4.11 0.80
N LEU A 115 -21.82 3.08 -0.02
CA LEU A 115 -21.39 3.13 -1.42
C LEU A 115 -22.53 3.64 -2.30
N ASP A 116 -22.26 4.58 -3.18
CA ASP A 116 -23.27 5.18 -4.08
C ASP A 116 -23.96 4.14 -4.98
N ALA A 117 -23.23 3.07 -5.33
CA ALA A 117 -23.75 1.97 -6.13
C ALA A 117 -24.69 1.03 -5.35
N TYR A 118 -24.74 1.13 -4.01
CA TYR A 118 -25.49 0.26 -3.12
C TYR A 118 -26.44 1.08 -2.24
N GLN A 119 -27.47 1.64 -2.86
CA GLN A 119 -28.49 2.42 -2.16
C GLN A 119 -29.10 1.58 -1.02
N ASP A 120 -29.36 2.21 0.12
CA ASP A 120 -29.96 1.62 1.32
C ASP A 120 -29.16 0.48 1.99
N GLN A 121 -27.89 0.28 1.61
CA GLN A 121 -27.02 -0.71 2.25
C GLN A 121 -25.81 -0.03 2.89
N VAL A 122 -25.61 -0.38 4.15
CA VAL A 122 -24.50 0.14 4.95
C VAL A 122 -23.50 -1.00 5.20
N PHE A 123 -22.24 -0.72 4.90
CA PHE A 123 -21.14 -1.67 5.11
C PHE A 123 -20.28 -1.23 6.30
N LYS A 124 -19.83 -2.20 7.07
CA LYS A 124 -18.91 -1.97 8.18
C LYS A 124 -17.48 -2.31 7.75
N GLY A 125 -16.56 -1.56 8.32
CA GLY A 125 -15.14 -1.77 8.09
C GLY A 125 -14.30 -1.23 9.24
N LYS A 126 -12.99 -1.29 9.09
CA LYS A 126 -12.03 -0.79 10.09
C LYS A 126 -10.91 -0.04 9.42
N VAL A 127 -10.45 1.02 10.07
CA VAL A 127 -9.25 1.76 9.70
C VAL A 127 -8.05 0.82 9.84
N THR A 128 -7.28 0.66 8.78
CA THR A 128 -6.10 -0.21 8.75
C THR A 128 -4.80 0.57 8.69
N LYS A 129 -4.81 1.76 8.07
CA LYS A 129 -3.60 2.56 7.90
C LYS A 129 -3.92 4.04 7.81
N ILE A 130 -3.05 4.86 8.39
CA ILE A 130 -3.10 6.32 8.32
C ILE A 130 -1.79 6.80 7.70
N TYR A 131 -1.88 7.57 6.62
CA TYR A 131 -0.70 8.15 5.99
C TYR A 131 -0.38 9.51 6.64
N PRO A 132 0.86 9.71 7.13
CA PRO A 132 1.19 10.92 7.87
C PRO A 132 1.42 12.16 6.99
N LYS A 133 1.43 11.98 5.66
CA LYS A 133 1.63 13.09 4.73
C LYS A 133 0.28 13.66 4.29
N LYS A 134 0.11 14.96 4.47
CA LYS A 134 -1.04 15.71 3.97
C LYS A 134 -0.95 15.91 2.46
N ASP A 135 -2.05 15.76 1.76
CA ASP A 135 -2.22 16.23 0.39
C ASP A 135 -2.50 17.74 0.43
N GLU A 136 -1.57 18.52 -0.11
CA GLU A 136 -1.64 19.99 -0.08
C GLU A 136 -2.74 20.55 -1.00
N ARG A 137 -3.15 19.80 -2.02
CA ARG A 137 -4.18 20.24 -2.96
C ARG A 137 -5.58 20.17 -2.34
N ASN A 138 -5.86 19.07 -1.65
CA ASN A 138 -7.17 18.79 -1.07
C ASN A 138 -7.22 19.12 0.42
N GLN A 139 -6.10 19.47 1.04
CA GLN A 139 -5.97 19.72 2.49
C GLN A 139 -6.38 18.52 3.35
N THR A 140 -6.25 17.30 2.83
CA THR A 140 -6.68 16.06 3.47
C THR A 140 -5.53 15.12 3.74
N PHE A 141 -5.77 14.18 4.67
CA PHE A 141 -4.91 13.03 4.91
C PHE A 141 -5.57 11.78 4.34
N LYS A 142 -4.77 10.95 3.71
CA LYS A 142 -5.20 9.65 3.22
C LYS A 142 -5.26 8.65 4.37
N VAL A 143 -6.41 8.00 4.53
CA VAL A 143 -6.64 6.91 5.48
C VAL A 143 -7.14 5.70 4.72
N GLU A 144 -6.62 4.52 5.01
CA GLU A 144 -7.08 3.27 4.42
C GLU A 144 -7.92 2.49 5.43
N ALA A 145 -9.01 1.95 4.96
CA ALA A 145 -9.86 1.04 5.70
C ALA A 145 -10.14 -0.22 4.87
N THR A 146 -10.58 -1.27 5.54
CA THR A 146 -11.03 -2.52 4.89
C THR A 146 -12.42 -2.86 5.35
N PHE A 147 -13.19 -3.54 4.49
CA PHE A 147 -14.52 -4.04 4.86
C PHE A 147 -14.39 -5.23 5.82
N ASP A 148 -15.24 -5.29 6.82
CA ASP A 148 -15.42 -6.51 7.63
C ASP A 148 -16.11 -7.61 6.80
N SER A 149 -17.08 -7.19 5.96
CA SER A 149 -17.77 -8.05 4.99
C SER A 149 -18.07 -7.24 3.74
N PRO A 150 -17.29 -7.43 2.67
CA PRO A 150 -17.48 -6.66 1.44
C PRO A 150 -18.76 -7.07 0.70
N PRO A 151 -19.31 -6.20 -0.15
CA PRO A 151 -20.38 -6.56 -1.07
C PRO A 151 -20.01 -7.74 -1.96
N LYS A 152 -21.00 -8.54 -2.37
CA LYS A 152 -20.77 -9.69 -3.27
C LYS A 152 -20.16 -9.30 -4.61
N LYS A 153 -20.46 -8.11 -5.11
CA LYS A 153 -19.89 -7.55 -6.34
C LYS A 153 -19.28 -6.20 -5.99
N LEU A 154 -17.98 -6.09 -6.05
CA LEU A 154 -17.26 -4.86 -5.79
C LEU A 154 -16.31 -4.58 -6.95
N TYR A 155 -16.33 -3.34 -7.42
CA TYR A 155 -15.47 -2.88 -8.50
C TYR A 155 -14.54 -1.78 -7.99
N PRO A 156 -13.27 -1.76 -8.41
CA PRO A 156 -12.39 -0.63 -8.13
C PRO A 156 -12.97 0.68 -8.70
N GLY A 157 -12.77 1.78 -7.97
CA GLY A 157 -13.22 3.09 -8.42
C GLY A 157 -14.66 3.43 -8.06
N LEU A 158 -15.37 2.57 -7.32
CA LEU A 158 -16.64 2.95 -6.74
C LEU A 158 -16.43 4.04 -5.68
N SER A 159 -17.32 5.04 -5.68
CA SER A 159 -17.36 6.14 -4.73
C SER A 159 -18.43 5.92 -3.66
N GLY A 160 -18.33 6.69 -2.59
CA GLY A 160 -19.28 6.66 -1.52
C GLY A 160 -18.86 7.55 -0.35
N GLU A 161 -19.66 7.55 0.70
CA GLU A 161 -19.40 8.26 1.94
C GLU A 161 -18.98 7.28 3.04
N ALA A 162 -18.08 7.72 3.92
CA ALA A 162 -17.65 6.93 5.05
C ALA A 162 -17.62 7.76 6.34
N ASN A 163 -18.15 7.17 7.40
CA ASN A 163 -18.16 7.76 8.73
C ASN A 163 -17.29 6.94 9.66
N ILE A 164 -16.18 7.54 10.15
CA ILE A 164 -15.29 6.91 11.12
C ILE A 164 -15.83 7.17 12.52
N ILE A 165 -16.04 6.11 13.30
CA ILE A 165 -16.52 6.23 14.68
C ILE A 165 -15.34 6.58 15.58
N ILE A 166 -15.29 7.84 15.99
CA ILE A 166 -14.19 8.36 16.82
C ILE A 166 -14.36 8.10 18.31
N ALA A 167 -15.60 7.94 18.78
CA ALA A 167 -15.92 7.63 20.18
C ALA A 167 -17.26 6.94 20.29
N THR A 168 -17.39 6.05 21.25
CA THR A 168 -18.66 5.37 21.61
C THR A 168 -18.79 5.35 23.13
N LYS A 169 -19.92 5.78 23.63
CA LYS A 169 -20.28 5.63 25.03
C LYS A 169 -21.59 4.87 25.15
N GLY A 170 -21.63 3.88 26.02
CA GLY A 170 -22.87 3.16 26.37
C GLY A 170 -23.49 3.71 27.62
N ASN A 171 -24.83 3.48 27.78
CA ASN A 171 -25.59 3.81 28.98
C ASN A 171 -25.54 5.29 29.42
N VAL A 172 -25.59 6.21 28.45
CA VAL A 172 -25.59 7.65 28.69
C VAL A 172 -26.99 8.23 28.46
N LEU A 173 -27.27 9.29 29.17
CA LEU A 173 -28.49 10.06 28.95
C LEU A 173 -28.33 10.91 27.70
N THR A 174 -29.17 10.68 26.69
CA THR A 174 -29.14 11.45 25.44
C THR A 174 -30.51 12.10 25.19
N ILE A 175 -30.46 13.27 24.56
CA ILE A 175 -31.64 13.95 24.04
C ILE A 175 -31.46 14.32 22.58
N PRO A 176 -32.52 14.40 21.76
CA PRO A 176 -32.44 14.91 20.40
C PRO A 176 -31.99 16.38 20.40
N LYS A 177 -31.19 16.77 19.40
CA LYS A 177 -30.66 18.14 19.30
C LYS A 177 -31.71 19.23 19.25
N ASN A 178 -32.91 18.94 18.76
CA ASN A 178 -34.01 19.87 18.68
C ASN A 178 -34.67 20.19 20.05
N TYR A 179 -34.21 19.60 21.17
CA TYR A 179 -34.63 19.90 22.53
C TYR A 179 -33.65 20.80 23.29
N ILE A 180 -32.49 21.12 22.68
CA ILE A 180 -31.47 21.95 23.32
C ILE A 180 -31.24 23.26 22.55
N THR A 181 -31.11 24.36 23.29
CA THR A 181 -30.75 25.67 22.71
C THR A 181 -29.26 25.79 22.44
N ASN A 182 -28.85 26.78 21.62
CA ASN A 182 -27.45 27.09 21.38
C ASN A 182 -26.66 27.43 22.67
N ASP A 183 -27.38 27.93 23.70
CA ASP A 183 -26.82 28.23 25.03
C ASP A 183 -26.80 27.02 25.97
N HIS A 184 -26.97 25.81 25.44
CA HIS A 184 -27.01 24.55 26.19
C HIS A 184 -28.08 24.54 27.29
N LYS A 185 -29.30 25.02 26.99
CA LYS A 185 -30.44 24.97 27.88
C LYS A 185 -31.54 24.05 27.28
N VAL A 186 -32.27 23.36 28.14
CA VAL A 186 -33.44 22.55 27.79
C VAL A 186 -34.67 23.14 28.42
N LYS A 187 -35.81 23.06 27.73
CA LYS A 187 -37.09 23.56 28.27
C LYS A 187 -37.78 22.44 29.04
N THR A 188 -38.02 22.66 30.34
CA THR A 188 -38.71 21.77 31.25
C THR A 188 -40.02 22.38 31.72
N VAL A 189 -40.81 21.65 32.51
CA VAL A 189 -42.04 22.17 33.16
C VAL A 189 -41.74 23.40 34.03
N ASN A 190 -40.54 23.47 34.63
CA ASN A 190 -40.14 24.55 35.51
C ASN A 190 -39.37 25.68 34.79
N GLY A 191 -39.40 25.70 33.45
CA GLY A 191 -38.69 26.68 32.66
C GLY A 191 -37.40 26.13 32.05
N PHE A 192 -36.49 27.02 31.62
CA PHE A 192 -35.20 26.64 31.02
C PHE A 192 -34.19 26.24 32.08
N VAL A 193 -33.60 25.07 31.88
CA VAL A 193 -32.56 24.51 32.76
C VAL A 193 -31.27 24.42 31.98
N GLN A 194 -30.16 24.91 32.56
CA GLN A 194 -28.82 24.78 32.02
C GLN A 194 -28.36 23.32 32.12
N VAL A 195 -27.84 22.77 31.03
CA VAL A 195 -27.29 21.42 31.02
C VAL A 195 -25.83 21.43 30.60
N THR A 196 -25.08 20.48 31.14
CA THR A 196 -23.71 20.21 30.65
C THR A 196 -23.80 19.09 29.63
N ILE A 197 -23.26 19.35 28.43
CA ILE A 197 -23.27 18.40 27.33
C ILE A 197 -21.96 17.62 27.26
N GLY A 198 -22.03 16.39 26.77
CA GLY A 198 -20.90 15.52 26.46
C GLY A 198 -20.71 15.32 24.96
N LEU A 199 -20.60 14.04 24.54
CA LEU A 199 -20.53 13.69 23.15
C LEU A 199 -21.82 14.05 22.40
N GLN A 200 -21.68 14.40 21.13
CA GLN A 200 -22.83 14.67 20.27
C GLN A 200 -22.60 14.12 18.87
N ASN A 201 -23.69 13.73 18.22
CA ASN A 201 -23.71 13.37 16.80
C ASN A 201 -24.69 14.29 16.05
N LEU A 202 -25.09 13.94 14.84
CA LEU A 202 -26.03 14.74 14.04
C LEU A 202 -27.41 14.87 14.68
N GLU A 203 -27.90 13.85 15.40
CA GLU A 203 -29.26 13.75 15.91
C GLU A 203 -29.37 13.95 17.43
N PHE A 204 -28.35 13.47 18.18
CA PHE A 204 -28.41 13.37 19.63
C PHE A 204 -27.26 14.08 20.33
N VAL A 205 -27.50 14.51 21.55
CA VAL A 205 -26.52 15.12 22.47
C VAL A 205 -26.54 14.36 23.79
N GLU A 206 -25.38 13.99 24.29
CA GLU A 206 -25.19 13.43 25.63
C GLU A 206 -25.36 14.52 26.68
N ILE A 207 -26.11 14.24 27.73
CA ILE A 207 -26.26 15.10 28.88
C ILE A 207 -25.47 14.54 30.06
N LEU A 208 -24.50 15.32 30.52
CA LEU A 208 -23.68 14.95 31.68
C LEU A 208 -24.29 15.38 33.00
N SER A 209 -25.00 16.52 33.03
CA SER A 209 -25.64 17.04 34.21
C SER A 209 -26.75 18.07 33.87
N GLY A 210 -27.59 18.40 34.84
CA GLY A 210 -28.67 19.38 34.71
C GLY A 210 -30.09 18.77 34.65
N ILE A 211 -30.24 17.58 34.10
CA ILE A 211 -31.51 16.84 34.06
C ILE A 211 -31.27 15.36 34.35
N THR A 212 -32.35 14.65 34.65
CA THR A 212 -32.40 13.21 34.90
C THR A 212 -33.24 12.51 33.83
N LYS A 213 -33.22 11.19 33.80
CA LYS A 213 -34.06 10.38 32.89
C LYS A 213 -35.58 10.58 33.05
N ASP A 214 -36.01 11.05 34.23
CA ASP A 214 -37.41 11.28 34.57
C ASP A 214 -37.82 12.74 34.30
N THR A 215 -36.97 13.61 33.81
CA THR A 215 -37.25 15.01 33.49
C THR A 215 -38.05 15.13 32.20
N TYR A 216 -39.25 15.74 32.24
CA TYR A 216 -40.05 16.03 31.05
C TYR A 216 -39.47 17.23 30.29
N LEU A 217 -39.22 17.02 29.00
CA LEU A 217 -38.67 18.04 28.10
C LEU A 217 -39.70 18.46 27.06
N PHE A 218 -39.71 19.75 26.75
CA PHE A 218 -40.50 20.29 25.64
C PHE A 218 -39.59 20.55 24.42
N LYS A 219 -40.11 20.15 23.26
CA LYS A 219 -39.45 20.48 22.00
C LYS A 219 -39.41 22.00 21.81
N LEU A 220 -38.30 22.52 21.36
CA LEU A 220 -38.21 23.93 21.04
C LEU A 220 -38.92 24.19 19.72
N GLU A 221 -39.88 25.13 19.72
CA GLU A 221 -40.48 25.66 18.51
C GLU A 221 -39.39 26.51 17.80
N GLN A 222 -39.13 26.22 16.51
CA GLN A 222 -38.27 27.02 15.68
C GLN A 222 -38.91 28.31 15.24
#